data_fae5b9b2161eed09b9abb090741abfbe
#
_entry.id   fae5b9b2161eed09b9abb090741abfbe
#
_cell.length_a   1.000
_cell.length_b   1.000
_cell.length_c   1.000
_cell.angle_alpha   90.00
_cell.angle_beta   90.00
_cell.angle_gamma   90.00
#
_symmetry.space_group_name_H-M   'P 1'
#
loop_
_entity.id
_entity.type
_entity.pdbx_description
1 polymer ?
#
loop_
_entity_poly.entity_id
_entity_poly.type
_entity_poly.pdbx_seq_one_letter_code
_entity_poly.pdbx_strand_id
1 'polypeptide(L)'
;MTARTRILRFLGGLALVATMLVVVFALLPGWIHTWGATEEEVARAMPGDGILTDPVLTWTHGITIQARPEEVWPWLAQIGDDRGGFYSYAFIENLIDPEDRYHNANEIIPAFQDPQPGEGLIMDYLTVHTVEPGQYLLAELADIPELGWTYLWHLYSSGEGATRLVVRMRIQPAPEMDNPAITYVMDLGGFVMERRMMQGIKDRAEGRFDPPRIEGIEIALWLLALVAGLAAAVLFLVRRTWQIPLLIAVLSVLSLLAFTFLQPSVWIRVVVDVVLLVGLVYFVLRRQDEGVQIVTKNPRGRV
;
A
#
# COMPACT_ATOMS: atom_id res chain seq x y z
N MET A 1 -12.38 38.76 -0.91
CA MET A 1 -13.26 37.58 -0.89
C MET A 1 -14.02 37.58 0.41
N THR A 2 -15.34 37.41 0.38
CA THR A 2 -16.21 37.43 1.58
C THR A 2 -16.07 36.13 2.38
N ALA A 3 -16.40 36.17 3.69
CA ALA A 3 -16.44 34.97 4.52
C ALA A 3 -17.38 33.90 3.95
N ARG A 4 -18.56 34.32 3.45
CA ARG A 4 -19.54 33.44 2.78
C ARG A 4 -18.93 32.69 1.59
N THR A 5 -18.15 33.37 0.74
CA THR A 5 -17.48 32.71 -0.41
C THR A 5 -16.45 31.68 0.02
N ARG A 6 -15.72 31.93 1.13
CA ARG A 6 -14.75 30.96 1.68
C ARG A 6 -15.45 29.72 2.21
N ILE A 7 -16.54 29.90 2.95
CA ILE A 7 -17.33 28.79 3.51
C ILE A 7 -17.91 27.94 2.36
N LEU A 8 -18.52 28.54 1.33
CA LEU A 8 -19.08 27.81 0.19
C LEU A 8 -18.01 27.01 -0.56
N ARG A 9 -16.81 27.57 -0.74
CA ARG A 9 -15.68 26.83 -1.35
C ARG A 9 -15.22 25.69 -0.47
N PHE A 10 -15.07 25.91 0.82
CA PHE A 10 -14.69 24.84 1.75
C PHE A 10 -15.69 23.69 1.70
N LEU A 11 -16.97 23.96 1.80
CA LEU A 11 -18.02 22.94 1.73
C LEU A 11 -18.05 22.25 0.37
N GLY A 12 -17.90 22.99 -0.74
CA GLY A 12 -17.86 22.42 -2.08
C GLY A 12 -16.61 21.55 -2.31
N GLY A 13 -15.45 22.00 -1.87
CA GLY A 13 -14.20 21.21 -1.93
C GLY A 13 -14.27 19.95 -1.07
N LEU A 14 -14.78 20.07 0.14
CA LEU A 14 -14.99 18.94 1.06
C LEU A 14 -15.97 17.92 0.44
N ALA A 15 -17.10 18.38 -0.10
CA ALA A 15 -18.08 17.50 -0.76
C ALA A 15 -17.47 16.78 -1.96
N LEU A 16 -16.68 17.47 -2.79
CA LEU A 16 -16.00 16.87 -3.94
C LEU A 16 -15.04 15.76 -3.49
N VAL A 17 -14.15 16.05 -2.54
CA VAL A 17 -13.18 15.07 -2.02
C VAL A 17 -13.90 13.92 -1.34
N ALA A 18 -14.90 14.18 -0.50
CA ALA A 18 -15.68 13.14 0.16
C ALA A 18 -16.38 12.22 -0.84
N THR A 19 -17.03 12.79 -1.87
CA THR A 19 -17.67 11.98 -2.93
C THR A 19 -16.65 11.12 -3.66
N MET A 20 -15.50 11.69 -4.02
CA MET A 20 -14.42 10.96 -4.68
C MET A 20 -13.92 9.79 -3.80
N LEU A 21 -13.67 10.04 -2.52
CA LEU A 21 -13.24 9.00 -1.58
C LEU A 21 -14.31 7.90 -1.43
N VAL A 22 -15.59 8.28 -1.26
CA VAL A 22 -16.69 7.31 -1.18
C VAL A 22 -16.71 6.40 -2.42
N VAL A 23 -16.60 6.98 -3.61
CA VAL A 23 -16.61 6.19 -4.87
C VAL A 23 -15.39 5.27 -4.93
N VAL A 24 -14.18 5.76 -4.62
CA VAL A 24 -12.96 4.95 -4.63
C VAL A 24 -13.10 3.81 -3.63
N PHE A 25 -13.42 4.10 -2.38
CA PHE A 25 -13.50 3.09 -1.33
C PHE A 25 -14.66 2.09 -1.51
N ALA A 26 -15.74 2.48 -2.20
CA ALA A 26 -16.80 1.55 -2.56
C ALA A 26 -16.42 0.56 -3.67
N LEU A 27 -15.49 0.94 -4.56
CA LEU A 27 -15.02 0.10 -5.67
C LEU A 27 -13.79 -0.75 -5.33
N LEU A 28 -13.02 -0.34 -4.31
CA LEU A 28 -11.77 -1.01 -3.93
C LEU A 28 -11.93 -2.49 -3.58
N PRO A 29 -12.91 -2.94 -2.76
CA PRO A 29 -12.99 -4.32 -2.30
C PRO A 29 -12.99 -5.35 -3.42
N GLY A 30 -13.75 -5.12 -4.50
CA GLY A 30 -13.78 -6.04 -5.63
C GLY A 30 -12.43 -6.22 -6.33
N TRP A 31 -11.56 -5.21 -6.28
CA TRP A 31 -10.24 -5.27 -6.88
C TRP A 31 -9.17 -5.79 -5.90
N ILE A 32 -9.21 -5.36 -4.64
CA ILE A 32 -8.20 -5.75 -3.66
C ILE A 32 -8.28 -7.23 -3.29
N HIS A 33 -9.45 -7.86 -3.35
CA HIS A 33 -9.60 -9.27 -2.97
C HIS A 33 -9.01 -10.24 -3.99
N THR A 34 -8.86 -9.81 -5.25
CA THR A 34 -8.37 -10.67 -6.34
C THR A 34 -7.23 -10.04 -7.14
N TRP A 35 -6.52 -9.08 -6.54
CA TRP A 35 -5.48 -8.34 -7.23
C TRP A 35 -4.45 -9.26 -7.89
N GLY A 36 -4.31 -9.10 -9.20
CA GLY A 36 -3.33 -9.81 -10.00
C GLY A 36 -3.58 -11.31 -10.16
N ALA A 37 -4.54 -11.90 -9.47
CA ALA A 37 -4.94 -13.30 -9.66
C ALA A 37 -5.85 -13.45 -10.88
N THR A 38 -5.78 -14.61 -11.54
CA THR A 38 -6.72 -15.02 -12.59
C THR A 38 -8.00 -15.59 -11.96
N GLU A 39 -9.09 -15.62 -12.74
CA GLU A 39 -10.34 -16.26 -12.29
C GLU A 39 -10.13 -17.75 -11.94
N GLU A 40 -9.24 -18.44 -12.68
CA GLU A 40 -8.87 -19.82 -12.40
C GLU A 40 -8.14 -19.96 -11.06
N GLU A 41 -7.20 -19.05 -10.74
CA GLU A 41 -6.48 -19.04 -9.47
C GLU A 41 -7.41 -18.75 -8.28
N VAL A 42 -8.39 -17.86 -8.47
CA VAL A 42 -9.40 -17.56 -7.46
C VAL A 42 -10.30 -18.76 -7.20
N ALA A 43 -10.73 -19.45 -8.25
CA ALA A 43 -11.67 -20.59 -8.15
C ALA A 43 -11.00 -21.92 -7.77
N ARG A 44 -9.69 -22.03 -7.92
CA ARG A 44 -8.94 -23.27 -7.69
C ARG A 44 -8.91 -23.61 -6.21
N ALA A 45 -9.16 -24.89 -5.87
CA ALA A 45 -8.90 -25.40 -4.54
C ALA A 45 -7.41 -25.41 -4.23
N MET A 46 -7.02 -24.89 -3.09
CA MET A 46 -5.62 -24.72 -2.66
C MET A 46 -5.38 -25.39 -1.29
N PRO A 47 -4.12 -25.71 -0.95
CA PRO A 47 -3.76 -26.16 0.39
C PRO A 47 -4.32 -25.22 1.47
N GLY A 48 -4.92 -25.76 2.53
CA GLY A 48 -5.48 -24.99 3.64
C GLY A 48 -6.91 -24.49 3.45
N ASP A 49 -7.53 -24.64 2.26
CA ASP A 49 -8.93 -24.21 2.05
C ASP A 49 -9.94 -24.96 2.92
N GLY A 50 -9.61 -26.19 3.35
CA GLY A 50 -10.44 -26.98 4.24
C GLY A 50 -10.32 -26.66 5.73
N ILE A 51 -9.36 -25.84 6.15
CA ILE A 51 -9.13 -25.49 7.56
C ILE A 51 -10.25 -24.57 8.06
N LEU A 52 -10.57 -23.53 7.30
CA LEU A 52 -11.68 -22.62 7.58
C LEU A 52 -12.84 -22.91 6.63
N THR A 53 -13.97 -23.32 7.17
CA THR A 53 -15.14 -23.72 6.36
C THR A 53 -15.99 -22.55 5.90
N ASP A 54 -16.01 -21.44 6.66
CA ASP A 54 -16.87 -20.28 6.39
C ASP A 54 -16.13 -18.96 6.69
N PRO A 55 -15.05 -18.64 5.95
CA PRO A 55 -14.32 -17.40 6.17
C PRO A 55 -15.15 -16.19 5.76
N VAL A 56 -15.14 -15.16 6.58
CA VAL A 56 -15.77 -13.87 6.28
C VAL A 56 -14.99 -13.09 5.21
N LEU A 57 -13.67 -13.28 5.18
CA LEU A 57 -12.79 -12.63 4.23
C LEU A 57 -11.89 -13.66 3.55
N THR A 58 -11.82 -13.59 2.23
CA THR A 58 -10.87 -14.38 1.42
C THR A 58 -10.21 -13.49 0.40
N TRP A 59 -8.88 -13.47 0.39
CA TRP A 59 -8.08 -12.86 -0.66
C TRP A 59 -7.37 -13.94 -1.47
N THR A 60 -7.25 -13.69 -2.77
CA THR A 60 -6.37 -14.48 -3.63
C THR A 60 -5.62 -13.50 -4.53
N HIS A 61 -4.35 -13.35 -4.27
CA HIS A 61 -3.49 -12.43 -5.02
C HIS A 61 -2.47 -13.20 -5.84
N GLY A 62 -2.03 -12.60 -6.95
CA GLY A 62 -1.07 -13.27 -7.81
C GLY A 62 -0.08 -12.30 -8.45
N ILE A 63 1.21 -12.67 -8.47
CA ILE A 63 2.27 -11.92 -9.17
C ILE A 63 3.19 -12.87 -9.92
N THR A 64 3.65 -12.45 -11.10
CA THR A 64 4.67 -13.19 -11.85
C THR A 64 6.06 -12.64 -11.53
N ILE A 65 6.97 -13.52 -11.15
CA ILE A 65 8.35 -13.24 -10.78
C ILE A 65 9.25 -13.81 -11.88
N GLN A 66 10.16 -13.02 -12.44
CA GLN A 66 11.11 -13.42 -13.47
C GLN A 66 12.34 -14.07 -12.83
N ALA A 67 12.08 -15.14 -12.08
CA ALA A 67 13.07 -15.97 -11.42
C ALA A 67 12.47 -17.38 -11.26
N ARG A 68 13.32 -18.41 -11.22
CA ARG A 68 12.87 -19.78 -11.05
C ARG A 68 12.38 -20.06 -9.62
N PRO A 69 11.54 -21.07 -9.41
CA PRO A 69 11.04 -21.40 -8.06
C PRO A 69 12.16 -21.57 -7.03
N GLU A 70 13.30 -22.14 -7.43
CA GLU A 70 14.47 -22.35 -6.56
C GLU A 70 15.15 -21.03 -6.15
N GLU A 71 14.93 -19.95 -6.89
CA GLU A 71 15.45 -18.60 -6.62
C GLU A 71 14.45 -17.78 -5.79
N VAL A 72 13.15 -18.11 -5.86
CA VAL A 72 12.08 -17.48 -5.09
C VAL A 72 11.92 -18.10 -3.70
N TRP A 73 11.97 -19.44 -3.63
CA TRP A 73 11.72 -20.20 -2.40
C TRP A 73 12.55 -19.74 -1.19
N PRO A 74 13.86 -19.47 -1.31
CA PRO A 74 14.65 -19.05 -0.16
C PRO A 74 14.13 -17.79 0.53
N TRP A 75 13.49 -16.88 -0.19
CA TRP A 75 12.87 -15.69 0.36
C TRP A 75 11.55 -16.01 1.10
N LEU A 76 10.78 -16.99 0.62
CA LEU A 76 9.60 -17.48 1.31
C LEU A 76 9.94 -18.29 2.56
N ALA A 77 10.95 -19.16 2.49
CA ALA A 77 11.35 -20.02 3.59
C ALA A 77 11.73 -19.23 4.85
N GLN A 78 12.27 -18.03 4.70
CA GLN A 78 12.71 -17.19 5.83
C GLN A 78 11.70 -16.09 6.21
N ILE A 79 10.48 -16.10 5.66
CA ILE A 79 9.46 -15.08 5.99
C ILE A 79 9.07 -15.15 7.47
N GLY A 80 8.78 -14.01 8.08
CA GLY A 80 8.32 -13.93 9.48
C GLY A 80 9.06 -12.87 10.30
N ASP A 81 8.47 -12.50 11.46
CA ASP A 81 9.12 -11.67 12.48
C ASP A 81 10.30 -12.43 13.10
N ASP A 82 11.28 -11.70 13.60
CA ASP A 82 12.55 -12.30 14.10
C ASP A 82 13.24 -13.26 13.11
N ARG A 83 12.83 -13.26 11.83
CA ARG A 83 13.36 -14.05 10.73
C ARG A 83 13.84 -13.14 9.59
N GLY A 84 13.38 -13.38 8.37
CA GLY A 84 13.69 -12.53 7.21
C GLY A 84 12.78 -11.31 7.04
N GLY A 85 11.82 -11.12 7.92
CA GLY A 85 10.76 -10.11 7.78
C GLY A 85 9.71 -10.50 6.75
N PHE A 86 8.75 -9.59 6.52
CA PHE A 86 7.70 -9.79 5.52
C PHE A 86 7.98 -9.09 4.20
N TYR A 87 9.13 -8.43 4.05
CA TYR A 87 9.50 -7.64 2.86
C TYR A 87 8.49 -6.54 2.53
N SER A 88 7.70 -6.15 3.52
CA SER A 88 6.67 -5.14 3.47
C SER A 88 7.15 -3.82 4.09
N TYR A 89 6.25 -3.02 4.66
CA TYR A 89 6.57 -1.77 5.35
C TYR A 89 6.92 -2.05 6.82
N ALA A 90 8.18 -2.40 7.09
CA ALA A 90 8.66 -2.75 8.43
C ALA A 90 8.36 -1.67 9.47
N PHE A 91 8.38 -0.37 9.09
CA PHE A 91 8.04 0.71 10.00
C PHE A 91 6.57 0.69 10.47
N ILE A 92 5.63 0.22 9.63
CA ILE A 92 4.21 0.07 10.00
C ILE A 92 4.06 -1.14 10.93
N GLU A 93 4.74 -2.24 10.60
CA GLU A 93 4.74 -3.47 11.40
C GLU A 93 5.26 -3.18 12.81
N ASN A 94 6.42 -2.51 12.92
CA ASN A 94 7.01 -2.11 14.21
C ASN A 94 6.24 -0.99 14.94
N LEU A 95 5.38 -0.23 14.25
CA LEU A 95 4.48 0.72 14.92
C LEU A 95 3.32 0.00 15.63
N ILE A 96 2.88 -1.14 15.09
CA ILE A 96 1.84 -1.99 15.66
C ILE A 96 2.41 -2.88 16.76
N ASP A 97 3.61 -3.44 16.53
CA ASP A 97 4.36 -4.23 17.49
C ASP A 97 5.63 -3.47 17.94
N PRO A 98 5.63 -2.84 19.13
CA PRO A 98 6.74 -2.00 19.58
C PRO A 98 8.01 -2.76 19.98
N GLU A 99 8.05 -4.08 19.88
CA GLU A 99 9.23 -4.90 20.18
C GLU A 99 10.28 -4.86 19.06
N ASP A 100 10.02 -4.12 17.96
CA ASP A 100 10.94 -3.88 16.84
C ASP A 100 11.47 -5.19 16.19
N ARG A 101 10.57 -6.15 16.00
CA ARG A 101 10.93 -7.49 15.47
C ARG A 101 10.99 -7.54 13.94
N TYR A 102 10.40 -6.57 13.26
CA TYR A 102 10.22 -6.61 11.81
C TYR A 102 11.38 -5.93 11.09
N HIS A 103 12.31 -6.75 10.60
CA HIS A 103 13.45 -6.30 9.81
C HIS A 103 13.51 -7.07 8.50
N ASN A 104 13.34 -6.37 7.39
CA ASN A 104 13.38 -6.98 6.07
C ASN A 104 14.82 -7.37 5.69
N ALA A 105 15.10 -8.67 5.63
CA ALA A 105 16.39 -9.20 5.22
C ALA A 105 16.70 -8.88 3.75
N ASN A 106 17.98 -8.65 3.46
CA ASN A 106 18.51 -8.35 2.13
C ASN A 106 19.39 -9.48 1.59
N GLU A 107 19.51 -10.54 2.38
CA GLU A 107 20.28 -11.74 2.05
C GLU A 107 19.54 -12.97 2.53
N ILE A 108 19.93 -14.12 2.00
CA ILE A 108 19.41 -15.41 2.45
C ILE A 108 20.08 -15.77 3.77
N ILE A 109 19.24 -16.03 4.78
CA ILE A 109 19.68 -16.40 6.13
C ILE A 109 19.64 -17.93 6.22
N PRO A 110 20.79 -18.62 6.29
CA PRO A 110 20.84 -20.09 6.26
C PRO A 110 20.03 -20.76 7.38
N ALA A 111 19.93 -20.12 8.55
CA ALA A 111 19.20 -20.65 9.71
C ALA A 111 17.68 -20.81 9.47
N PHE A 112 17.11 -20.10 8.51
CA PHE A 112 15.65 -20.06 8.25
C PHE A 112 15.24 -20.74 6.93
N GLN A 113 16.14 -21.57 6.33
CA GLN A 113 15.87 -22.17 5.03
C GLN A 113 15.10 -23.50 5.09
N ASP A 114 14.89 -24.04 6.28
CA ASP A 114 14.15 -25.28 6.54
C ASP A 114 13.02 -25.02 7.55
N PRO A 115 11.97 -24.26 7.19
CA PRO A 115 10.87 -23.97 8.10
C PRO A 115 10.13 -25.24 8.48
N GLN A 116 9.83 -25.41 9.78
CA GLN A 116 9.19 -26.60 10.32
C GLN A 116 7.76 -26.29 10.81
N PRO A 117 6.82 -27.23 10.71
CA PRO A 117 5.50 -27.09 11.32
C PRO A 117 5.58 -26.72 12.80
N GLY A 118 4.79 -25.73 13.22
CA GLY A 118 4.78 -25.17 14.57
C GLY A 118 5.73 -24.00 14.79
N GLU A 119 6.62 -23.67 13.84
CA GLU A 119 7.44 -22.46 13.96
C GLU A 119 6.58 -21.20 13.81
N GLY A 120 6.82 -20.19 14.66
CA GLY A 120 6.17 -18.89 14.61
C GLY A 120 6.57 -18.07 13.38
N LEU A 121 5.61 -17.37 12.81
CA LEU A 121 5.81 -16.42 11.71
C LEU A 121 5.37 -15.01 12.09
N ILE A 122 4.34 -14.88 12.93
CA ILE A 122 3.84 -13.59 13.45
C ILE A 122 3.59 -13.75 14.95
N MET A 123 4.43 -13.16 15.78
CA MET A 123 4.27 -13.10 17.25
C MET A 123 3.91 -14.47 17.88
N ASP A 124 4.40 -15.56 17.31
CA ASP A 124 4.06 -16.95 17.67
C ASP A 124 2.55 -17.31 17.57
N TYR A 125 1.70 -16.40 17.10
CA TYR A 125 0.28 -16.69 16.90
C TYR A 125 0.01 -17.32 15.53
N LEU A 126 0.59 -16.76 14.46
CA LEU A 126 0.54 -17.37 13.14
C LEU A 126 1.74 -18.29 12.99
N THR A 127 1.50 -19.59 12.95
CA THR A 127 2.55 -20.60 12.89
C THR A 127 2.51 -21.37 11.58
N VAL A 128 3.64 -21.95 11.21
CA VAL A 128 3.72 -22.84 10.04
C VAL A 128 2.84 -24.06 10.31
N HIS A 129 1.81 -24.26 9.47
CA HIS A 129 0.96 -25.45 9.51
C HIS A 129 1.55 -26.58 8.67
N THR A 130 1.88 -26.27 7.40
CA THR A 130 2.44 -27.25 6.47
C THR A 130 3.39 -26.54 5.49
N VAL A 131 4.48 -27.20 5.17
CA VAL A 131 5.44 -26.73 4.19
C VAL A 131 5.76 -27.84 3.19
N GLU A 132 5.78 -27.45 1.89
CA GLU A 132 6.31 -28.28 0.81
C GLU A 132 7.43 -27.47 0.14
N PRO A 133 8.71 -27.80 0.44
CA PRO A 133 9.84 -27.00 -0.02
C PRO A 133 9.83 -26.77 -1.54
N GLY A 134 10.00 -25.51 -1.94
CA GLY A 134 9.97 -25.09 -3.35
C GLY A 134 8.57 -24.98 -3.96
N GLN A 135 7.50 -25.35 -3.24
CA GLN A 135 6.14 -25.31 -3.73
C GLN A 135 5.25 -24.39 -2.91
N TYR A 136 5.08 -24.63 -1.61
CA TYR A 136 4.24 -23.77 -0.79
C TYR A 136 4.64 -23.77 0.69
N LEU A 137 4.26 -22.68 1.35
CA LEU A 137 4.22 -22.53 2.79
C LEU A 137 2.79 -22.14 3.19
N LEU A 138 2.20 -22.90 4.09
CA LEU A 138 0.89 -22.64 4.67
C LEU A 138 1.06 -22.37 6.16
N ALA A 139 0.56 -21.24 6.62
CA ALA A 139 0.46 -20.91 8.03
C ALA A 139 -0.98 -20.84 8.49
N GLU A 140 -1.18 -21.08 9.78
CA GLU A 140 -2.47 -20.93 10.44
C GLU A 140 -2.33 -20.27 11.80
N LEU A 141 -3.40 -19.65 12.24
CA LEU A 141 -3.48 -19.10 13.58
C LEU A 141 -3.68 -20.27 14.56
N ALA A 142 -2.72 -20.42 15.48
CA ALA A 142 -2.78 -21.45 16.52
C ALA A 142 -3.43 -20.91 17.80
N ASP A 143 -4.21 -21.77 18.47
CA ASP A 143 -4.62 -21.62 19.87
C ASP A 143 -5.45 -20.38 20.27
N ILE A 144 -6.04 -19.65 19.31
CA ILE A 144 -7.02 -18.59 19.63
C ILE A 144 -8.43 -19.11 19.32
N PRO A 145 -9.23 -19.44 20.34
CA PRO A 145 -10.59 -19.96 20.13
C PRO A 145 -11.44 -19.01 19.27
N GLU A 146 -12.20 -19.57 18.35
CA GLU A 146 -13.17 -18.88 17.52
C GLU A 146 -12.58 -17.88 16.50
N LEU A 147 -11.27 -17.62 16.50
CA LEU A 147 -10.57 -16.82 15.51
C LEU A 147 -9.85 -17.74 14.54
N GLY A 148 -10.18 -17.67 13.27
CA GLY A 148 -9.53 -18.43 12.21
C GLY A 148 -8.73 -17.50 11.28
N TRP A 149 -7.49 -17.89 11.01
CA TRP A 149 -6.67 -17.22 10.00
C TRP A 149 -5.76 -18.25 9.34
N THR A 150 -5.85 -18.37 8.01
CA THR A 150 -4.91 -19.15 7.21
C THR A 150 -4.22 -18.26 6.20
N TYR A 151 -2.93 -18.53 5.97
CA TYR A 151 -2.11 -17.75 5.05
C TYR A 151 -1.25 -18.70 4.22
N LEU A 152 -1.52 -18.78 2.93
CA LEU A 152 -0.83 -19.64 1.97
C LEU A 152 0.01 -18.80 1.00
N TRP A 153 1.27 -19.14 0.85
CA TRP A 153 2.15 -18.70 -0.24
C TRP A 153 2.44 -19.91 -1.13
N HIS A 154 1.98 -19.89 -2.37
CA HIS A 154 2.13 -21.00 -3.31
C HIS A 154 2.88 -20.58 -4.56
N LEU A 155 3.90 -21.34 -4.93
CA LEU A 155 4.72 -21.14 -6.12
C LEU A 155 4.30 -22.11 -7.21
N TYR A 156 4.05 -21.59 -8.41
CA TYR A 156 3.82 -22.37 -9.61
C TYR A 156 4.88 -22.02 -10.65
N SER A 157 5.41 -23.02 -11.37
CA SER A 157 6.24 -22.75 -12.54
C SER A 157 5.40 -22.04 -13.61
N SER A 158 5.90 -20.93 -14.15
CA SER A 158 5.21 -20.12 -15.17
C SER A 158 6.08 -19.94 -16.40
N GLY A 159 6.25 -21.03 -17.17
CA GLY A 159 7.11 -21.05 -18.33
C GLY A 159 8.61 -21.16 -17.99
N GLU A 160 9.48 -20.91 -18.99
CA GLU A 160 10.93 -21.02 -18.80
C GLU A 160 11.45 -19.85 -17.93
N GLY A 161 11.94 -20.16 -16.73
CA GLY A 161 12.64 -19.22 -15.86
C GLY A 161 11.74 -18.22 -15.12
N ALA A 162 10.42 -18.45 -15.05
CA ALA A 162 9.51 -17.61 -14.31
C ALA A 162 8.69 -18.40 -13.29
N THR A 163 8.32 -17.74 -12.20
CA THR A 163 7.49 -18.28 -11.12
C THR A 163 6.23 -17.43 -10.96
N ARG A 164 5.11 -18.10 -10.81
CA ARG A 164 3.86 -17.50 -10.38
C ARG A 164 3.73 -17.67 -8.87
N LEU A 165 3.80 -16.59 -8.12
CA LEU A 165 3.47 -16.57 -6.69
C LEU A 165 2.00 -16.24 -6.55
N VAL A 166 1.24 -17.17 -5.97
CA VAL A 166 -0.16 -16.97 -5.58
C VAL A 166 -0.23 -16.99 -4.06
N VAL A 167 -0.83 -15.96 -3.50
CA VAL A 167 -1.04 -15.84 -2.05
C VAL A 167 -2.53 -15.90 -1.78
N ARG A 168 -2.94 -16.79 -0.85
CA ARG A 168 -4.33 -16.87 -0.39
C ARG A 168 -4.39 -16.69 1.10
N MET A 169 -5.14 -15.69 1.54
CA MET A 169 -5.43 -15.45 2.94
C MET A 169 -6.92 -15.61 3.20
N ARG A 170 -7.26 -16.28 4.31
CA ARG A 170 -8.64 -16.48 4.74
C ARG A 170 -8.76 -16.15 6.21
N ILE A 171 -9.77 -15.38 6.57
CA ILE A 171 -10.01 -14.92 7.94
C ILE A 171 -11.46 -15.23 8.34
N GLN A 172 -11.60 -15.76 9.54
CA GLN A 172 -12.86 -15.90 10.25
C GLN A 172 -12.68 -15.19 11.61
N PRO A 173 -13.21 -13.97 11.77
CA PRO A 173 -13.07 -13.24 13.02
C PRO A 173 -13.86 -13.91 14.14
N ALA A 174 -13.37 -13.78 15.38
CA ALA A 174 -14.15 -14.15 16.53
C ALA A 174 -15.44 -13.29 16.61
N PRO A 175 -16.55 -13.80 17.15
CA PRO A 175 -17.83 -13.09 17.18
C PRO A 175 -17.76 -11.68 17.79
N GLU A 176 -16.88 -11.48 18.79
CA GLU A 176 -16.67 -10.17 19.42
C GLU A 176 -15.88 -9.20 18.53
N MET A 177 -15.15 -9.71 17.56
CA MET A 177 -14.34 -8.95 16.60
C MET A 177 -15.06 -8.74 15.26
N ASP A 178 -16.23 -9.33 15.06
CA ASP A 178 -17.03 -9.21 13.84
C ASP A 178 -17.69 -7.85 13.73
N ASN A 179 -16.86 -6.84 13.47
CA ASN A 179 -17.28 -5.47 13.22
C ASN A 179 -16.94 -5.09 11.78
N PRO A 180 -17.95 -4.84 10.91
CA PRO A 180 -17.71 -4.53 9.50
C PRO A 180 -16.75 -3.37 9.24
N ALA A 181 -16.72 -2.36 10.12
CA ALA A 181 -15.80 -1.23 9.96
C ALA A 181 -14.35 -1.63 10.29
N ILE A 182 -14.14 -2.44 11.33
CA ILE A 182 -12.82 -2.97 11.67
C ILE A 182 -12.35 -3.91 10.57
N THR A 183 -13.19 -4.85 10.15
CA THR A 183 -12.89 -5.78 9.05
C THR A 183 -12.51 -5.02 7.78
N TYR A 184 -13.24 -3.96 7.44
CA TYR A 184 -12.93 -3.13 6.27
C TYR A 184 -11.58 -2.41 6.38
N VAL A 185 -11.22 -1.87 7.54
CA VAL A 185 -9.92 -1.21 7.77
C VAL A 185 -8.78 -2.25 7.69
N MET A 186 -8.98 -3.42 8.29
CA MET A 186 -8.01 -4.53 8.19
C MET A 186 -7.85 -5.03 6.75
N ASP A 187 -8.94 -5.11 5.99
CA ASP A 187 -8.95 -5.47 4.57
C ASP A 187 -8.08 -4.51 3.76
N LEU A 188 -8.28 -3.20 3.90
CA LEU A 188 -7.48 -2.19 3.19
C LEU A 188 -6.01 -2.20 3.60
N GLY A 189 -5.75 -2.23 4.90
CA GLY A 189 -4.39 -2.23 5.45
C GLY A 189 -3.62 -3.49 5.09
N GLY A 190 -4.26 -4.65 5.26
CA GLY A 190 -3.71 -5.95 4.90
C GLY A 190 -3.34 -6.03 3.42
N PHE A 191 -4.22 -5.57 2.53
CA PHE A 191 -3.92 -5.52 1.10
C PHE A 191 -2.67 -4.68 0.79
N VAL A 192 -2.54 -3.50 1.40
CA VAL A 192 -1.37 -2.62 1.19
C VAL A 192 -0.08 -3.31 1.61
N MET A 193 -0.10 -3.99 2.77
CA MET A 193 1.04 -4.72 3.32
C MET A 193 1.38 -5.95 2.48
N GLU A 194 0.37 -6.78 2.13
CA GLU A 194 0.56 -7.99 1.34
C GLU A 194 1.06 -7.68 -0.07
N ARG A 195 0.48 -6.68 -0.73
CA ARG A 195 0.95 -6.25 -2.04
C ARG A 195 2.43 -5.84 -1.99
N ARG A 196 2.83 -5.08 -0.95
CA ARG A 196 4.23 -4.68 -0.77
C ARG A 196 5.14 -5.87 -0.49
N MET A 197 4.68 -6.83 0.31
CA MET A 197 5.36 -8.10 0.55
C MET A 197 5.63 -8.86 -0.74
N MET A 198 4.60 -9.08 -1.56
CA MET A 198 4.74 -9.79 -2.83
C MET A 198 5.71 -9.09 -3.79
N GLN A 199 5.67 -7.75 -3.85
CA GLN A 199 6.65 -6.97 -4.62
C GLN A 199 8.05 -7.07 -4.02
N GLY A 200 8.18 -7.05 -2.70
CA GLY A 200 9.45 -7.19 -1.99
C GLY A 200 10.12 -8.55 -2.24
N ILE A 201 9.33 -9.63 -2.28
CA ILE A 201 9.81 -10.97 -2.66
C ILE A 201 10.26 -10.97 -4.11
N LYS A 202 9.43 -10.40 -5.01
CA LYS A 202 9.75 -10.30 -6.44
C LYS A 202 11.06 -9.55 -6.69
N ASP A 203 11.24 -8.38 -6.10
CA ASP A 203 12.43 -7.56 -6.31
C ASP A 203 13.70 -8.27 -5.83
N ARG A 204 13.63 -9.02 -4.73
CA ARG A 204 14.74 -9.82 -4.21
C ARG A 204 15.09 -11.00 -5.11
N ALA A 205 14.09 -11.77 -5.48
CA ALA A 205 14.28 -12.94 -6.34
C ALA A 205 14.79 -12.57 -7.73
N GLU A 206 14.39 -11.42 -8.27
CA GLU A 206 14.85 -10.89 -9.55
C GLU A 206 16.19 -10.13 -9.46
N GLY A 207 16.80 -10.04 -8.28
CA GLY A 207 18.06 -9.33 -8.08
C GLY A 207 17.98 -7.81 -8.26
N ARG A 208 16.76 -7.24 -8.20
CA ARG A 208 16.50 -5.79 -8.33
C ARG A 208 16.37 -5.09 -6.99
N PHE A 209 16.78 -5.78 -5.97
CA PHE A 209 16.63 -5.32 -4.59
C PHE A 209 17.66 -4.23 -4.25
N ASP A 210 17.17 -3.06 -3.87
CA ASP A 210 17.98 -2.00 -3.24
C ASP A 210 17.35 -1.66 -1.88
N PRO A 211 18.11 -1.88 -0.80
CA PRO A 211 17.59 -2.05 0.57
C PRO A 211 17.02 -0.78 1.22
N PRO A 212 16.92 -0.72 2.54
CA PRO A 212 16.05 0.13 3.40
C PRO A 212 15.87 1.59 3.00
N ARG A 213 16.71 2.09 2.08
CA ARG A 213 16.60 3.44 1.52
C ARG A 213 15.33 3.67 0.70
N ILE A 214 14.78 2.61 0.08
CA ILE A 214 13.57 2.73 -0.76
C ILE A 214 12.36 3.03 0.12
N GLU A 215 12.22 2.36 1.25
CA GLU A 215 11.10 2.58 2.17
C GLU A 215 11.07 4.04 2.66
N GLY A 216 12.20 4.57 3.14
CA GLY A 216 12.30 5.97 3.55
C GLY A 216 12.01 6.96 2.41
N ILE A 217 12.43 6.65 1.18
CA ILE A 217 12.14 7.47 0.00
C ILE A 217 10.65 7.43 -0.33
N GLU A 218 10.01 6.25 -0.30
CA GLU A 218 8.57 6.10 -0.55
C GLU A 218 7.73 6.90 0.46
N ILE A 219 8.11 6.85 1.75
CA ILE A 219 7.47 7.66 2.81
C ILE A 219 7.65 9.15 2.54
N ALA A 220 8.88 9.57 2.21
CA ALA A 220 9.18 10.97 1.93
C ALA A 220 8.35 11.50 0.74
N LEU A 221 8.22 10.73 -0.33
CA LEU A 221 7.41 11.10 -1.49
C LEU A 221 5.91 11.13 -1.14
N TRP A 222 5.42 10.18 -0.34
CA TRP A 222 4.04 10.22 0.14
C TRP A 222 3.76 11.47 0.98
N LEU A 223 4.67 11.83 1.90
CA LEU A 223 4.57 13.05 2.70
C LEU A 223 4.65 14.31 1.83
N LEU A 224 5.46 14.30 0.79
CA LEU A 224 5.60 15.43 -0.13
C LEU A 224 4.30 15.69 -0.90
N ALA A 225 3.65 14.64 -1.44
CA ALA A 225 2.32 14.74 -2.02
C ALA A 225 1.28 15.27 -1.04
N LEU A 226 1.31 14.81 0.22
CA LEU A 226 0.42 15.29 1.28
C LEU A 226 0.61 16.80 1.55
N VAL A 227 1.86 17.23 1.74
CA VAL A 227 2.18 18.65 2.00
C VAL A 227 1.79 19.53 0.82
N ALA A 228 2.05 19.09 -0.42
CA ALA A 228 1.64 19.81 -1.62
C ALA A 228 0.10 19.95 -1.69
N GLY A 229 -0.63 18.89 -1.37
CA GLY A 229 -2.09 18.89 -1.30
C GLY A 229 -2.65 19.84 -0.23
N LEU A 230 -2.09 19.81 0.97
CA LEU A 230 -2.48 20.71 2.06
C LEU A 230 -2.18 22.19 1.71
N ALA A 231 -1.00 22.48 1.14
CA ALA A 231 -0.67 23.82 0.68
C ALA A 231 -1.64 24.31 -0.41
N ALA A 232 -1.95 23.45 -1.37
CA ALA A 232 -2.92 23.75 -2.42
C ALA A 232 -4.34 23.96 -1.85
N ALA A 233 -4.78 23.17 -0.87
CA ALA A 233 -6.06 23.35 -0.18
C ALA A 233 -6.14 24.70 0.54
N VAL A 234 -5.08 25.12 1.22
CA VAL A 234 -5.00 26.45 1.83
C VAL A 234 -5.10 27.54 0.77
N LEU A 235 -4.36 27.44 -0.32
CA LEU A 235 -4.41 28.41 -1.43
C LEU A 235 -5.81 28.46 -2.07
N PHE A 236 -6.47 27.34 -2.22
CA PHE A 236 -7.85 27.24 -2.71
C PHE A 236 -8.82 28.04 -1.84
N LEU A 237 -8.66 28.02 -0.53
CA LEU A 237 -9.52 28.73 0.42
C LEU A 237 -9.24 30.23 0.47
N VAL A 238 -7.97 30.65 0.37
CA VAL A 238 -7.59 32.05 0.62
C VAL A 238 -7.46 32.89 -0.64
N ARG A 239 -7.19 32.29 -1.80
CA ARG A 239 -6.95 33.01 -3.07
C ARG A 239 -8.23 33.24 -3.87
N ARG A 240 -8.27 34.32 -4.68
CA ARG A 240 -9.41 34.57 -5.58
C ARG A 240 -9.45 33.59 -6.74
N THR A 241 -8.32 33.32 -7.38
CA THR A 241 -8.18 32.28 -8.40
C THR A 241 -8.04 30.94 -7.69
N TRP A 242 -8.98 30.07 -7.86
CA TRP A 242 -9.13 28.86 -7.06
C TRP A 242 -8.98 27.56 -7.89
N GLN A 243 -9.10 27.64 -9.21
CA GLN A 243 -9.17 26.48 -10.08
C GLN A 243 -7.87 25.65 -10.03
N ILE A 244 -6.71 26.32 -10.18
CA ILE A 244 -5.41 25.63 -10.16
C ILE A 244 -5.12 25.03 -8.77
N PRO A 245 -5.25 25.75 -7.65
CA PRO A 245 -5.11 25.14 -6.33
C PRO A 245 -6.06 23.96 -6.08
N LEU A 246 -7.32 24.05 -6.51
CA LEU A 246 -8.24 22.92 -6.38
C LEU A 246 -7.76 21.71 -7.19
N LEU A 247 -7.34 21.93 -8.44
CA LEU A 247 -6.80 20.86 -9.27
C LEU A 247 -5.59 20.19 -8.62
N ILE A 248 -4.63 20.96 -8.11
CA ILE A 248 -3.45 20.43 -7.42
C ILE A 248 -3.88 19.63 -6.17
N ALA A 249 -4.81 20.14 -5.37
CA ALA A 249 -5.29 19.45 -4.18
C ALA A 249 -5.95 18.11 -4.53
N VAL A 250 -6.80 18.08 -5.57
CA VAL A 250 -7.45 16.84 -6.05
C VAL A 250 -6.41 15.86 -6.58
N LEU A 251 -5.45 16.32 -7.41
CA LEU A 251 -4.38 15.47 -7.94
C LEU A 251 -3.50 14.92 -6.80
N SER A 252 -3.23 15.71 -5.76
CA SER A 252 -2.50 15.21 -4.58
C SER A 252 -3.25 14.09 -3.86
N VAL A 253 -4.57 14.22 -3.66
CA VAL A 253 -5.38 13.15 -3.06
C VAL A 253 -5.36 11.88 -3.92
N LEU A 254 -5.52 12.02 -5.23
CA LEU A 254 -5.41 10.89 -6.16
C LEU A 254 -4.02 10.25 -6.14
N SER A 255 -2.97 11.06 -6.04
CA SER A 255 -1.59 10.57 -5.91
C SER A 255 -1.38 9.80 -4.62
N LEU A 256 -1.89 10.29 -3.49
CA LEU A 256 -1.83 9.59 -2.20
C LEU A 256 -2.53 8.23 -2.27
N LEU A 257 -3.72 8.18 -2.86
CA LEU A 257 -4.44 6.91 -3.07
C LEU A 257 -3.66 5.97 -3.99
N ALA A 258 -3.11 6.49 -5.09
CA ALA A 258 -2.29 5.69 -6.01
C ALA A 258 -1.00 5.19 -5.34
N PHE A 259 -0.30 6.03 -4.57
CA PHE A 259 0.92 5.63 -3.86
C PHE A 259 0.64 4.56 -2.80
N THR A 260 -0.53 4.61 -2.16
CA THR A 260 -0.95 3.63 -1.14
C THR A 260 -1.38 2.32 -1.79
N PHE A 261 -2.32 2.35 -2.72
CA PHE A 261 -2.96 1.13 -3.24
C PHE A 261 -2.31 0.57 -4.51
N LEU A 262 -1.84 1.42 -5.44
CA LEU A 262 -1.18 0.95 -6.67
C LEU A 262 0.33 0.75 -6.50
N GLN A 263 0.94 1.39 -5.49
CA GLN A 263 2.36 1.28 -5.16
C GLN A 263 3.27 1.34 -6.41
N PRO A 264 3.17 2.43 -7.21
CA PRO A 264 3.99 2.56 -8.42
C PRO A 264 5.47 2.68 -8.06
N SER A 265 6.34 2.45 -9.04
CA SER A 265 7.80 2.60 -8.85
C SER A 265 8.15 3.99 -8.30
N VAL A 266 9.26 4.08 -7.57
CA VAL A 266 9.77 5.32 -6.98
C VAL A 266 9.89 6.44 -8.03
N TRP A 267 10.33 6.12 -9.25
CA TRP A 267 10.45 7.10 -10.33
C TRP A 267 9.13 7.72 -10.76
N ILE A 268 8.04 6.94 -10.79
CA ILE A 268 6.70 7.47 -11.09
C ILE A 268 6.26 8.41 -9.98
N ARG A 269 6.48 8.05 -8.71
CA ARG A 269 6.17 8.91 -7.55
C ARG A 269 6.94 10.22 -7.62
N VAL A 270 8.25 10.17 -7.92
CA VAL A 270 9.10 11.38 -8.11
C VAL A 270 8.53 12.29 -9.20
N VAL A 271 8.20 11.74 -10.37
CA VAL A 271 7.65 12.54 -11.48
C VAL A 271 6.34 13.21 -11.08
N VAL A 272 5.43 12.46 -10.41
CA VAL A 272 4.16 12.99 -9.93
C VAL A 272 4.38 14.15 -8.95
N ASP A 273 5.25 13.97 -7.95
CA ASP A 273 5.54 14.99 -6.95
C ASP A 273 6.20 16.24 -7.56
N VAL A 274 7.11 16.05 -8.50
CA VAL A 274 7.72 17.18 -9.24
C VAL A 274 6.64 17.96 -9.98
N VAL A 275 5.69 17.30 -10.64
CA VAL A 275 4.58 17.96 -11.34
C VAL A 275 3.69 18.75 -10.37
N LEU A 276 3.34 18.16 -9.22
CA LEU A 276 2.57 18.84 -8.18
C LEU A 276 3.27 20.08 -7.64
N LEU A 277 4.57 19.97 -7.32
CA LEU A 277 5.37 21.06 -6.80
C LEU A 277 5.58 22.17 -7.82
N VAL A 278 5.94 21.83 -9.06
CA VAL A 278 6.11 22.79 -10.15
C VAL A 278 4.80 23.56 -10.39
N GLY A 279 3.67 22.85 -10.40
CA GLY A 279 2.35 23.48 -10.51
C GLY A 279 2.06 24.46 -9.37
N LEU A 280 2.39 24.05 -8.14
CA LEU A 280 2.20 24.89 -6.95
C LEU A 280 3.10 26.14 -6.97
N VAL A 281 4.39 25.96 -7.24
CA VAL A 281 5.39 27.04 -7.34
C VAL A 281 5.01 28.00 -8.46
N TYR A 282 4.71 27.50 -9.65
CA TYR A 282 4.25 28.32 -10.78
C TYR A 282 3.03 29.17 -10.42
N PHE A 283 2.04 28.57 -9.76
CA PHE A 283 0.84 29.31 -9.32
C PHE A 283 1.20 30.42 -8.30
N VAL A 284 2.12 30.17 -7.39
CA VAL A 284 2.56 31.17 -6.39
C VAL A 284 3.34 32.31 -7.05
N LEU A 285 4.32 32.00 -7.93
CA LEU A 285 5.21 32.98 -8.55
C LEU A 285 4.50 33.87 -9.55
N ARG A 286 3.66 33.32 -10.44
CA ARG A 286 2.92 34.08 -11.46
C ARG A 286 2.13 35.26 -10.87
N ARG A 287 1.70 35.19 -9.62
CA ARG A 287 0.95 36.22 -8.93
C ARG A 287 1.79 37.31 -8.30
N GLN A 288 3.08 37.09 -8.06
CA GLN A 288 3.97 38.16 -7.62
C GLN A 288 4.18 39.16 -8.77
N ASP A 289 4.26 38.66 -10.00
CA ASP A 289 4.43 39.52 -11.20
C ASP A 289 3.19 40.38 -11.47
N GLU A 290 1.97 39.87 -11.30
CA GLU A 290 0.74 40.65 -11.44
C GLU A 290 0.63 41.75 -10.38
N GLY A 291 1.12 41.51 -9.15
CA GLY A 291 1.16 42.46 -8.05
C GLY A 291 2.17 43.60 -8.30
N VAL A 292 3.32 43.29 -8.85
CA VAL A 292 4.37 44.24 -9.17
C VAL A 292 3.97 45.13 -10.34
N GLN A 293 3.31 44.61 -11.38
CA GLN A 293 2.86 45.40 -12.52
C GLN A 293 1.75 46.41 -12.16
N ILE A 294 0.92 46.16 -11.19
CA ILE A 294 -0.13 47.11 -10.73
C ILE A 294 0.50 48.28 -9.98
N VAL A 295 1.59 48.06 -9.23
CA VAL A 295 2.29 49.11 -8.49
C VAL A 295 3.10 50.03 -9.45
N THR A 296 3.64 49.48 -10.56
CA THR A 296 4.41 50.24 -11.54
C THR A 296 3.55 51.01 -12.58
N LYS A 297 2.26 50.71 -12.67
CA LYS A 297 1.33 51.30 -13.65
C LYS A 297 0.52 52.49 -13.13
N ASN A 298 0.91 53.10 -12.02
CA ASN A 298 0.33 54.37 -11.56
C ASN A 298 1.39 55.49 -11.54
N PRO A 299 1.85 55.98 -12.69
CA PRO A 299 2.52 57.26 -12.75
C PRO A 299 1.53 58.30 -13.24
N ARG A 300 1.16 59.25 -12.39
CA ARG A 300 0.81 60.63 -12.71
C ARG A 300 -0.35 61.09 -11.85
N GLY A 301 0.05 61.67 -10.72
CA GLY A 301 -0.67 62.79 -10.19
C GLY A 301 -0.72 63.90 -11.30
N ARG A 302 -1.89 64.39 -11.53
CA ARG A 302 -2.06 65.70 -12.17
C ARG A 302 -2.16 66.73 -11.04
N VAL A 303 -1.34 67.72 -11.18
CA VAL A 303 -1.38 69.07 -10.61
C VAL A 303 -2.76 69.72 -10.84
#